data_43fd10b8b8f8e3c4985b3812f481fa19
#
_entry.id   43fd10b8b8f8e3c4985b3812f481fa19
#
_cell.length_a   1.000
_cell.length_b   1.000
_cell.length_c   1.000
_cell.angle_alpha   90.00
_cell.angle_beta   90.00
_cell.angle_gamma   90.00
#
_symmetry.space_group_name_H-M   'P 1'
#
loop_
_entity.id
_entity.type
_entity.pdbx_description
1 polymer ?
#
loop_
_entity_poly.entity_id
_entity_poly.type
_entity_poly.pdbx_seq_one_letter_code
_entity_poly.pdbx_strand_id
1 'polypeptide(L)'
;TASVIESILKAAEKGKIKIKKVEDNTASTAEIIVTLQPGTSSDKAIDALYAFSDCETSISPCCCVIKDEKPQFLNVSELLRYSVDRTKQILKADLEYQRADTLESLLYASLEKIFIEERIYKDRGYEQAKDLDAAVAHIDKRLDPFKAQFVRDITRDDILRLLEIKMGRILKFNIDKANNYIATLNERIADIDNKLAHLVEHTIKWFEGLKKKYGHQFPRRTIIRDFDTIVASKVAEANEKLYINRADGFIGTALKKDEFVCNCSDIDDIIIFYK
;
A
#
# COMPACT_ATOMS: atom_id res chain seq x y z
N THR A 1 -21.95 15.42 4.35
CA THR A 1 -23.37 15.07 4.59
C THR A 1 -24.32 16.19 4.20
N ALA A 2 -24.10 17.46 4.62
CA ALA A 2 -25.04 18.58 4.38
C ALA A 2 -25.42 18.75 2.90
N SER A 3 -24.47 18.74 1.96
CA SER A 3 -24.75 18.89 0.51
C SER A 3 -25.62 17.76 -0.04
N VAL A 4 -25.39 16.52 0.42
CA VAL A 4 -26.19 15.35 0.02
C VAL A 4 -27.63 15.49 0.53
N ILE A 5 -27.82 15.89 1.80
CA ILE A 5 -29.14 16.15 2.39
C ILE A 5 -29.87 17.23 1.61
N GLU A 6 -29.20 18.33 1.30
CA GLU A 6 -29.78 19.43 0.53
C GLU A 6 -30.20 18.99 -0.89
N SER A 7 -29.37 18.14 -1.55
CA SER A 7 -29.72 17.61 -2.87
C SER A 7 -30.96 16.69 -2.81
N ILE A 8 -31.04 15.83 -1.76
CA ILE A 8 -32.22 14.97 -1.54
C ILE A 8 -33.48 15.79 -1.30
N LEU A 9 -33.42 16.83 -0.46
CA LEU A 9 -34.55 17.70 -0.20
C LEU A 9 -35.00 18.46 -1.44
N LYS A 10 -34.06 19.00 -2.23
CA LYS A 10 -34.38 19.66 -3.52
C LYS A 10 -35.02 18.68 -4.52
N ALA A 11 -34.57 17.41 -4.57
CA ALA A 11 -35.20 16.42 -5.42
C ALA A 11 -36.62 16.06 -4.95
N ALA A 12 -36.86 16.03 -3.64
CA ALA A 12 -38.18 15.81 -3.06
C ALA A 12 -39.12 16.97 -3.30
N GLU A 13 -38.66 18.22 -3.16
CA GLU A 13 -39.46 19.46 -3.45
C GLU A 13 -39.89 19.48 -4.92
N LYS A 14 -39.03 19.02 -5.85
CA LYS A 14 -39.36 18.90 -7.26
C LYS A 14 -40.27 17.69 -7.57
N GLY A 15 -40.68 16.92 -6.57
CA GLY A 15 -41.54 15.73 -6.74
C GLY A 15 -40.86 14.53 -7.40
N LYS A 16 -39.54 14.55 -7.55
CA LYS A 16 -38.77 13.43 -8.19
C LYS A 16 -38.56 12.24 -7.26
N ILE A 17 -38.57 12.47 -5.94
CA ILE A 17 -38.42 11.44 -4.91
C ILE A 17 -39.51 11.60 -3.86
N LYS A 18 -40.20 10.50 -3.52
CA LYS A 18 -41.24 10.47 -2.48
C LYS A 18 -40.67 10.14 -1.12
N ILE A 19 -40.26 11.14 -0.38
CA ILE A 19 -39.76 11.00 0.99
C ILE A 19 -40.69 11.70 1.99
N LYS A 20 -40.71 11.21 3.22
CA LYS A 20 -41.43 11.82 4.34
C LYS A 20 -40.50 12.70 5.16
N LYS A 21 -39.29 12.24 5.43
CA LYS A 21 -38.33 12.92 6.33
C LYS A 21 -36.90 12.50 5.97
N VAL A 22 -35.97 13.41 6.17
CA VAL A 22 -34.50 13.13 6.15
C VAL A 22 -33.94 13.56 7.50
N GLU A 23 -33.14 12.69 8.12
CA GLU A 23 -32.49 12.93 9.42
C GLU A 23 -31.00 12.74 9.28
N ASP A 24 -30.23 13.68 9.83
CA ASP A 24 -28.76 13.57 9.89
C ASP A 24 -28.35 13.03 11.27
N ASN A 25 -27.93 11.79 11.31
CA ASN A 25 -27.41 11.12 12.51
C ASN A 25 -25.88 11.02 12.48
N THR A 26 -25.22 11.86 11.68
CA THR A 26 -23.77 11.86 11.54
C THR A 26 -23.10 12.18 12.87
N ALA A 27 -22.24 11.24 13.33
CA ALA A 27 -21.40 11.39 14.50
C ALA A 27 -19.92 11.14 14.10
N SER A 28 -19.33 10.05 14.53
CA SER A 28 -18.00 9.60 14.08
C SER A 28 -18.00 9.03 12.67
N THR A 29 -19.15 8.52 12.23
CA THR A 29 -19.42 8.03 10.87
C THR A 29 -20.58 8.81 10.28
N ALA A 30 -20.56 9.05 8.96
CA ALA A 30 -21.66 9.69 8.26
C ALA A 30 -22.87 8.74 8.21
N GLU A 31 -24.02 9.19 8.72
CA GLU A 31 -25.27 8.44 8.69
C GLU A 31 -26.45 9.38 8.39
N ILE A 32 -27.13 9.12 7.27
CA ILE A 32 -28.33 9.86 6.84
C ILE A 32 -29.49 8.88 6.77
N ILE A 33 -30.55 9.14 7.53
CA ILE A 33 -31.76 8.31 7.53
C ILE A 33 -32.83 8.97 6.67
N VAL A 34 -33.25 8.28 5.61
CA VAL A 34 -34.33 8.71 4.73
C VAL A 34 -35.57 7.91 4.99
N THR A 35 -36.64 8.54 5.53
CA THR A 35 -37.93 7.92 5.76
C THR A 35 -38.81 8.07 4.53
N LEU A 36 -39.26 6.96 3.94
CA LEU A 36 -40.10 6.96 2.75
C LEU A 36 -41.57 7.20 3.10
N GLN A 37 -42.35 7.67 2.12
CA GLN A 37 -43.83 7.75 2.26
C GLN A 37 -44.42 6.34 2.23
N PRO A 38 -45.54 6.09 2.95
CA PRO A 38 -46.24 4.81 2.90
C PRO A 38 -46.59 4.38 1.47
N GLY A 39 -46.32 3.13 1.12
CA GLY A 39 -46.57 2.57 -0.21
C GLY A 39 -45.48 2.80 -1.26
N THR A 40 -44.37 3.45 -0.89
CA THR A 40 -43.21 3.62 -1.78
C THR A 40 -42.30 2.40 -1.67
N SER A 41 -41.94 1.80 -2.82
CA SER A 41 -40.96 0.70 -2.88
C SER A 41 -39.56 1.21 -2.53
N SER A 42 -38.84 0.50 -1.63
CA SER A 42 -37.46 0.84 -1.26
C SER A 42 -36.52 0.83 -2.47
N ASP A 43 -36.68 -0.15 -3.36
CA ASP A 43 -35.79 -0.30 -4.54
C ASP A 43 -35.94 0.89 -5.50
N LYS A 44 -37.20 1.29 -5.80
CA LYS A 44 -37.46 2.47 -6.62
C LYS A 44 -36.96 3.76 -5.97
N ALA A 45 -37.07 3.86 -4.65
CA ALA A 45 -36.57 5.01 -3.92
C ALA A 45 -35.04 5.10 -3.95
N ILE A 46 -34.34 3.97 -3.86
CA ILE A 46 -32.89 3.89 -4.00
C ILE A 46 -32.46 4.31 -5.39
N ASP A 47 -33.10 3.77 -6.45
CA ASP A 47 -32.81 4.16 -7.82
C ASP A 47 -33.06 5.66 -8.08
N ALA A 48 -34.15 6.20 -7.50
CA ALA A 48 -34.46 7.61 -7.59
C ALA A 48 -33.43 8.51 -6.84
N LEU A 49 -32.92 8.05 -5.70
CA LEU A 49 -31.85 8.73 -4.98
C LEU A 49 -30.57 8.81 -5.82
N TYR A 50 -30.18 7.71 -6.48
CA TYR A 50 -29.05 7.71 -7.40
C TYR A 50 -29.25 8.59 -8.63
N ALA A 51 -30.46 8.60 -9.20
CA ALA A 51 -30.76 9.33 -10.43
C ALA A 51 -30.92 10.85 -10.22
N PHE A 52 -31.43 11.29 -9.06
CA PHE A 52 -31.89 12.67 -8.84
C PHE A 52 -31.23 13.40 -7.67
N SER A 53 -30.27 12.77 -6.98
CA SER A 53 -29.53 13.42 -5.89
C SER A 53 -28.04 13.14 -5.97
N ASP A 54 -27.24 13.79 -5.10
CA ASP A 54 -25.80 13.60 -5.02
C ASP A 54 -25.40 12.32 -4.24
N CYS A 55 -26.26 11.29 -4.24
CA CYS A 55 -25.95 9.99 -3.67
C CYS A 55 -24.96 9.19 -4.51
N GLU A 56 -24.78 9.56 -5.77
CA GLU A 56 -23.72 9.07 -6.65
C GLU A 56 -22.70 10.19 -6.89
N THR A 57 -21.43 9.86 -6.74
CA THR A 57 -20.34 10.80 -7.01
C THR A 57 -19.22 10.13 -7.80
N SER A 58 -18.66 10.85 -8.75
CA SER A 58 -17.52 10.40 -9.52
C SER A 58 -16.23 10.70 -8.75
N ILE A 59 -15.37 9.69 -8.61
CA ILE A 59 -14.05 9.82 -8.00
C ILE A 59 -12.99 9.76 -9.08
N SER A 60 -12.28 10.87 -9.29
CA SER A 60 -11.16 10.96 -10.23
C SER A 60 -9.86 11.18 -9.45
N PRO A 61 -9.19 10.11 -8.99
CA PRO A 61 -7.99 10.25 -8.19
C PRO A 61 -6.83 10.79 -9.04
N CYS A 62 -6.16 11.83 -8.53
CA CYS A 62 -4.93 12.35 -9.11
C CYS A 62 -3.74 11.79 -8.32
N CYS A 63 -3.15 10.69 -8.81
CA CYS A 63 -2.00 10.07 -8.17
C CYS A 63 -0.72 10.76 -8.66
N CYS A 64 -0.34 11.87 -8.02
CA CYS A 64 0.94 12.53 -8.24
C CYS A 64 2.00 11.95 -7.31
N VAL A 65 3.07 11.41 -7.87
CA VAL A 65 4.19 10.81 -7.12
C VAL A 65 5.51 11.40 -7.58
N ILE A 66 6.51 11.39 -6.70
CA ILE A 66 7.88 11.72 -7.08
C ILE A 66 8.58 10.41 -7.47
N LYS A 67 8.93 10.31 -8.75
CA LYS A 67 9.69 9.20 -9.29
C LYS A 67 10.91 9.76 -10.01
N ASP A 68 12.10 9.23 -9.67
CA ASP A 68 13.37 9.68 -10.23
C ASP A 68 13.54 11.20 -10.11
N GLU A 69 13.26 11.74 -8.90
CA GLU A 69 13.34 13.16 -8.54
C GLU A 69 12.39 14.09 -9.33
N LYS A 70 11.45 13.53 -10.07
CA LYS A 70 10.49 14.29 -10.88
C LYS A 70 9.04 13.93 -10.51
N PRO A 71 8.12 14.92 -10.49
CA PRO A 71 6.70 14.64 -10.31
C PRO A 71 6.16 13.90 -11.54
N GLN A 72 5.45 12.80 -11.29
CA GLN A 72 4.77 12.02 -12.32
C GLN A 72 3.33 11.76 -11.90
N PHE A 73 2.42 11.83 -12.88
CA PHE A 73 1.01 11.52 -12.70
C PHE A 73 0.77 10.10 -13.20
N LEU A 74 0.34 9.23 -12.31
CA LEU A 74 0.11 7.81 -12.58
C LEU A 74 -1.36 7.48 -12.33
N ASN A 75 -1.87 6.47 -13.02
CA ASN A 75 -3.14 5.87 -12.61
C ASN A 75 -2.94 4.96 -11.38
N VAL A 76 -4.03 4.55 -10.74
CA VAL A 76 -3.99 3.75 -9.50
C VAL A 76 -3.24 2.43 -9.71
N SER A 77 -3.45 1.75 -10.85
CA SER A 77 -2.78 0.48 -11.16
C SER A 77 -1.28 0.64 -11.36
N GLU A 78 -0.87 1.72 -12.03
CA GLU A 78 0.54 2.05 -12.23
C GLU A 78 1.22 2.40 -10.92
N LEU A 79 0.54 3.17 -10.06
CA LEU A 79 1.03 3.52 -8.72
C LEU A 79 1.24 2.27 -7.86
N LEU A 80 0.28 1.34 -7.87
CA LEU A 80 0.40 0.08 -7.14
C LEU A 80 1.57 -0.77 -7.65
N ARG A 81 1.73 -0.92 -8.97
CA ARG A 81 2.87 -1.63 -9.56
C ARG A 81 4.18 -0.99 -9.17
N TYR A 82 4.30 0.32 -9.32
CA TYR A 82 5.49 1.07 -8.91
C TYR A 82 5.83 0.86 -7.43
N SER A 83 4.83 0.93 -6.55
CA SER A 83 5.00 0.72 -5.11
C SER A 83 5.50 -0.70 -4.79
N VAL A 84 4.95 -1.72 -5.46
CA VAL A 84 5.39 -3.12 -5.28
C VAL A 84 6.82 -3.32 -5.79
N ASP A 85 7.14 -2.81 -6.98
CA ASP A 85 8.49 -2.92 -7.56
C ASP A 85 9.52 -2.19 -6.69
N ARG A 86 9.16 -1.01 -6.19
CA ARG A 86 10.03 -0.25 -5.27
C ARG A 86 10.25 -0.99 -3.96
N THR A 87 9.21 -1.57 -3.38
CA THR A 87 9.31 -2.39 -2.16
C THR A 87 10.23 -3.59 -2.38
N LYS A 88 10.08 -4.30 -3.50
CA LYS A 88 10.97 -5.41 -3.87
C LYS A 88 12.43 -4.98 -3.96
N GLN A 89 12.70 -3.82 -4.59
CA GLN A 89 14.06 -3.26 -4.69
C GLN A 89 14.64 -2.93 -3.32
N ILE A 90 13.85 -2.33 -2.43
CA ILE A 90 14.27 -1.98 -1.07
C ILE A 90 14.57 -3.25 -0.26
N LEU A 91 13.70 -4.27 -0.32
CA LEU A 91 13.93 -5.53 0.35
C LEU A 91 15.20 -6.23 -0.16
N LYS A 92 15.47 -6.16 -1.48
CA LYS A 92 16.71 -6.67 -2.05
C LYS A 92 17.93 -5.93 -1.48
N ALA A 93 17.92 -4.61 -1.52
CA ALA A 93 19.03 -3.79 -1.02
C ALA A 93 19.28 -4.00 0.49
N ASP A 94 18.21 -4.17 1.28
CA ASP A 94 18.31 -4.48 2.69
C ASP A 94 18.97 -5.85 2.94
N LEU A 95 18.57 -6.88 2.18
CA LEU A 95 19.19 -8.20 2.25
C LEU A 95 20.66 -8.16 1.82
N GLU A 96 21.01 -7.44 0.77
CA GLU A 96 22.40 -7.26 0.30
C GLU A 96 23.25 -6.55 1.37
N TYR A 97 22.70 -5.53 2.03
CA TYR A 97 23.36 -4.85 3.14
C TYR A 97 23.56 -5.79 4.33
N GLN A 98 22.53 -6.52 4.75
CA GLN A 98 22.61 -7.49 5.84
C GLN A 98 23.64 -8.60 5.54
N ARG A 99 23.73 -9.03 4.28
CA ARG A 99 24.72 -10.01 3.83
C ARG A 99 26.14 -9.46 4.00
N ALA A 100 26.40 -8.26 3.52
CA ALA A 100 27.71 -7.62 3.63
C ALA A 100 28.12 -7.44 5.10
N ASP A 101 27.24 -6.94 5.95
CA ASP A 101 27.48 -6.76 7.39
C ASP A 101 27.75 -8.11 8.09
N THR A 102 27.00 -9.15 7.72
CA THR A 102 27.20 -10.50 8.30
C THR A 102 28.53 -11.11 7.84
N LEU A 103 28.94 -10.89 6.59
CA LEU A 103 30.25 -11.36 6.08
C LEU A 103 31.42 -10.63 6.77
N GLU A 104 31.31 -9.34 7.02
CA GLU A 104 32.31 -8.60 7.82
C GLU A 104 32.39 -9.11 9.25
N SER A 105 31.25 -9.42 9.86
CA SER A 105 31.19 -10.03 11.19
C SER A 105 31.82 -11.42 11.21
N LEU A 106 31.60 -12.23 10.19
CA LEU A 106 32.19 -13.56 10.02
C LEU A 106 33.71 -13.47 9.87
N LEU A 107 34.19 -12.55 9.03
CA LEU A 107 35.61 -12.33 8.82
C LEU A 107 36.28 -11.97 10.15
N TYR A 108 35.75 -10.98 10.87
CA TYR A 108 36.31 -10.56 12.14
C TYR A 108 36.29 -11.67 13.20
N ALA A 109 35.19 -12.40 13.34
CA ALA A 109 35.09 -13.52 14.26
C ALA A 109 36.10 -14.64 13.94
N SER A 110 36.32 -14.92 12.65
CA SER A 110 37.30 -15.91 12.19
C SER A 110 38.75 -15.45 12.45
N LEU A 111 39.05 -14.17 12.17
CA LEU A 111 40.36 -13.57 12.47
C LEU A 111 40.64 -13.55 13.97
N GLU A 112 39.69 -13.13 14.79
CA GLU A 112 39.84 -13.15 16.27
C GLU A 112 40.13 -14.57 16.78
N LYS A 113 39.36 -15.56 16.27
CA LYS A 113 39.55 -16.96 16.62
C LYS A 113 40.99 -17.43 16.31
N ILE A 114 41.43 -17.25 15.06
CA ILE A 114 42.77 -17.67 14.58
C ILE A 114 43.85 -16.93 15.39
N PHE A 115 43.74 -15.62 15.58
CA PHE A 115 44.68 -14.81 16.32
C PHE A 115 44.90 -15.32 17.75
N ILE A 116 43.85 -15.81 18.41
CA ILE A 116 43.89 -16.32 19.77
C ILE A 116 44.33 -17.80 19.81
N GLU A 117 43.79 -18.68 18.93
CA GLU A 117 44.12 -20.10 18.87
C GLU A 117 45.59 -20.33 18.52
N GLU A 118 46.08 -19.62 17.49
CA GLU A 118 47.48 -19.72 17.04
C GLU A 118 48.43 -18.91 17.94
N ARG A 119 47.91 -18.28 18.99
CA ARG A 119 48.65 -17.46 19.98
C ARG A 119 49.55 -16.41 19.33
N ILE A 120 49.14 -15.84 18.21
CA ILE A 120 49.92 -14.85 17.42
C ILE A 120 50.34 -13.67 18.32
N TYR A 121 49.51 -13.31 19.30
CA TYR A 121 49.79 -12.25 20.28
C TYR A 121 50.98 -12.61 21.24
N LYS A 122 51.50 -13.85 21.22
CA LYS A 122 52.68 -14.28 22.02
C LYS A 122 53.91 -14.59 21.18
N ASP A 123 53.84 -14.33 19.88
CA ASP A 123 54.95 -14.58 19.00
C ASP A 123 56.12 -13.62 19.31
N ARG A 124 57.34 -14.12 19.34
CA ARG A 124 58.53 -13.28 19.57
C ARG A 124 58.65 -12.15 18.54
N GLY A 125 58.27 -12.38 17.29
CA GLY A 125 58.26 -11.37 16.25
C GLY A 125 57.27 -10.25 16.47
N TYR A 126 56.16 -10.53 17.16
CA TYR A 126 55.21 -9.53 17.61
C TYR A 126 55.70 -8.78 18.85
N GLU A 127 56.18 -9.50 19.86
CA GLU A 127 56.69 -8.90 21.13
C GLU A 127 57.91 -8.02 20.92
N GLN A 128 58.77 -8.33 19.96
CA GLN A 128 60.01 -7.61 19.64
C GLN A 128 59.85 -6.65 18.43
N ALA A 129 58.64 -6.39 17.95
CA ALA A 129 58.39 -5.46 16.87
C ALA A 129 58.86 -4.05 17.27
N LYS A 130 59.64 -3.40 16.38
CA LYS A 130 60.20 -2.08 16.64
C LYS A 130 59.14 -0.99 16.61
N ASP A 131 58.12 -1.17 15.82
CA ASP A 131 57.04 -0.23 15.59
C ASP A 131 55.73 -0.97 15.27
N LEU A 132 54.64 -0.22 15.16
CA LEU A 132 53.31 -0.74 14.84
C LEU A 132 53.27 -1.40 13.46
N ASP A 133 53.98 -0.86 12.48
CA ASP A 133 54.00 -1.35 11.09
C ASP A 133 54.70 -2.72 11.04
N ALA A 134 55.78 -2.91 11.78
CA ALA A 134 56.46 -4.20 11.88
C ALA A 134 55.57 -5.25 12.60
N ALA A 135 54.80 -4.85 13.61
CA ALA A 135 53.82 -5.73 14.26
C ALA A 135 52.70 -6.13 13.29
N VAL A 136 52.12 -5.19 12.53
CA VAL A 136 51.10 -5.45 11.51
C VAL A 136 51.63 -6.41 10.43
N ALA A 137 52.84 -6.17 9.89
CA ALA A 137 53.44 -7.02 8.89
C ALA A 137 53.70 -8.46 9.41
N HIS A 138 54.10 -8.60 10.69
CA HIS A 138 54.28 -9.91 11.31
C HIS A 138 52.96 -10.66 11.40
N ILE A 139 51.88 -10.01 11.86
CA ILE A 139 50.55 -10.62 11.97
C ILE A 139 50.03 -11.01 10.61
N ASP A 140 50.13 -10.12 9.61
CA ASP A 140 49.69 -10.40 8.24
C ASP A 140 50.36 -11.66 7.68
N LYS A 141 51.70 -11.78 7.86
CA LYS A 141 52.46 -12.99 7.45
C LYS A 141 52.01 -14.24 8.20
N ARG A 142 51.68 -14.16 9.46
CA ARG A 142 51.20 -15.30 10.27
C ARG A 142 49.78 -15.74 9.86
N LEU A 143 48.99 -14.81 9.29
CA LEU A 143 47.67 -15.11 8.76
C LEU A 143 47.69 -15.67 7.33
N ASP A 144 48.83 -15.62 6.61
CA ASP A 144 48.93 -16.13 5.21
C ASP A 144 48.37 -17.53 5.00
N PRO A 145 48.63 -18.56 5.88
CA PRO A 145 48.08 -19.89 5.68
C PRO A 145 46.55 -19.97 5.72
N PHE A 146 45.89 -18.96 6.31
CA PHE A 146 44.45 -18.88 6.53
C PHE A 146 43.74 -17.99 5.54
N LYS A 147 44.47 -17.16 4.78
CA LYS A 147 43.89 -16.16 3.83
C LYS A 147 42.91 -16.76 2.83
N ALA A 148 43.16 -17.99 2.38
CA ALA A 148 42.28 -18.71 1.43
C ALA A 148 40.88 -19.01 1.99
N GLN A 149 40.68 -18.94 3.30
CA GLN A 149 39.38 -19.21 3.96
C GLN A 149 38.47 -17.99 4.01
N PHE A 150 39.02 -16.81 3.75
CA PHE A 150 38.29 -15.55 3.90
C PHE A 150 37.64 -15.11 2.60
N VAL A 151 36.51 -14.41 2.73
CA VAL A 151 35.70 -13.92 1.60
C VAL A 151 36.36 -12.74 0.87
N ARG A 152 37.23 -12.01 1.56
CA ARG A 152 38.04 -10.91 1.01
C ARG A 152 39.42 -10.88 1.63
N ASP A 153 40.31 -10.14 1.00
CA ASP A 153 41.64 -9.89 1.54
C ASP A 153 41.58 -9.16 2.88
N ILE A 154 42.53 -9.54 3.75
CA ILE A 154 42.70 -8.89 5.06
C ILE A 154 43.33 -7.52 4.84
N THR A 155 42.71 -6.50 5.40
CA THR A 155 43.24 -5.13 5.36
C THR A 155 44.08 -4.80 6.58
N ARG A 156 44.87 -3.74 6.50
CA ARG A 156 45.59 -3.20 7.67
C ARG A 156 44.65 -2.88 8.84
N ASP A 157 43.48 -2.33 8.55
CA ASP A 157 42.50 -1.96 9.57
C ASP A 157 41.94 -3.19 10.30
N ASP A 158 41.77 -4.31 9.60
CA ASP A 158 41.36 -5.57 10.23
C ASP A 158 42.40 -6.04 11.25
N ILE A 159 43.72 -5.93 10.90
CA ILE A 159 44.82 -6.30 11.81
C ILE A 159 44.90 -5.31 12.99
N LEU A 160 44.71 -4.01 12.76
CA LEU A 160 44.68 -3.05 13.84
C LEU A 160 43.57 -3.33 14.85
N ARG A 161 42.39 -3.74 14.38
CA ARG A 161 41.28 -4.19 15.26
C ARG A 161 41.63 -5.42 16.08
N LEU A 162 42.47 -6.35 15.55
CA LEU A 162 42.95 -7.46 16.36
C LEU A 162 43.88 -7.01 17.50
N LEU A 163 44.68 -5.97 17.24
CA LEU A 163 45.58 -5.41 18.25
C LEU A 163 44.83 -4.70 19.39
N GLU A 164 43.61 -4.25 19.15
CA GLU A 164 42.75 -3.64 20.18
C GLU A 164 42.10 -4.65 21.11
N ILE A 165 42.27 -5.97 20.85
CA ILE A 165 41.70 -7.01 21.71
C ILE A 165 42.36 -7.01 23.10
N LYS A 166 41.55 -6.69 24.10
CA LYS A 166 42.02 -6.62 25.49
C LYS A 166 42.43 -8.01 25.99
N MET A 167 43.53 -8.09 26.74
CA MET A 167 44.03 -9.33 27.34
C MET A 167 42.94 -10.07 28.14
N GLY A 168 42.06 -9.35 28.85
CA GLY A 168 40.94 -9.95 29.56
C GLY A 168 39.93 -10.69 28.65
N ARG A 169 39.81 -10.31 27.39
CA ARG A 169 39.01 -11.03 26.40
C ARG A 169 39.71 -12.30 25.91
N ILE A 170 41.01 -12.24 25.70
CA ILE A 170 41.83 -13.38 25.33
C ILE A 170 41.78 -14.47 26.43
N LEU A 171 41.92 -14.08 27.69
CA LEU A 171 41.86 -15.01 28.83
C LEU A 171 40.50 -15.68 29.04
N LYS A 172 39.44 -15.00 28.64
CA LYS A 172 38.05 -15.51 28.71
C LYS A 172 37.56 -16.12 27.40
N PHE A 173 38.42 -16.21 26.40
CA PHE A 173 38.04 -16.76 25.08
C PHE A 173 37.67 -18.24 25.21
N ASN A 174 36.54 -18.58 24.59
CA ASN A 174 36.05 -19.95 24.56
C ASN A 174 35.86 -20.34 23.12
N ILE A 175 36.62 -21.34 22.65
CA ILE A 175 36.66 -21.83 21.30
C ILE A 175 35.29 -22.35 20.86
N ASP A 176 34.59 -23.10 21.71
CA ASP A 176 33.27 -23.64 21.35
C ASP A 176 32.23 -22.55 21.13
N LYS A 177 32.26 -21.48 21.97
CA LYS A 177 31.40 -20.32 21.75
C LYS A 177 31.74 -19.59 20.47
N ALA A 178 33.02 -19.45 20.14
CA ALA A 178 33.44 -18.82 18.88
C ALA A 178 32.99 -19.63 17.67
N ASN A 179 33.16 -20.96 17.71
CA ASN A 179 32.72 -21.87 16.66
C ASN A 179 31.18 -21.81 16.49
N ASN A 180 30.41 -21.83 17.56
CA ASN A 180 28.96 -21.71 17.52
C ASN A 180 28.53 -20.36 16.94
N TYR A 181 29.21 -19.28 17.29
CA TYR A 181 28.93 -17.97 16.73
C TYR A 181 29.20 -17.91 15.22
N ILE A 182 30.37 -18.45 14.78
CA ILE A 182 30.71 -18.55 13.36
C ILE A 182 29.68 -19.41 12.61
N ALA A 183 29.23 -20.54 13.19
CA ALA A 183 28.19 -21.37 12.61
C ALA A 183 26.86 -20.58 12.44
N THR A 184 26.44 -19.84 13.44
CA THR A 184 25.24 -18.99 13.38
C THR A 184 25.35 -17.92 12.29
N LEU A 185 26.52 -17.31 12.10
CA LEU A 185 26.74 -16.33 11.03
C LEU A 185 26.63 -16.99 9.64
N ASN A 186 27.21 -18.20 9.47
CA ASN A 186 27.09 -18.95 8.23
C ASN A 186 25.63 -19.33 7.91
N GLU A 187 24.88 -19.79 8.91
CA GLU A 187 23.44 -20.08 8.75
C GLU A 187 22.66 -18.83 8.35
N ARG A 188 22.98 -17.68 8.95
CA ARG A 188 22.36 -16.41 8.60
C ARG A 188 22.67 -15.98 7.15
N ILE A 189 23.92 -16.16 6.71
CA ILE A 189 24.30 -15.89 5.31
C ILE A 189 23.52 -16.81 4.36
N ALA A 190 23.44 -18.11 4.65
CA ALA A 190 22.70 -19.06 3.84
C ALA A 190 21.19 -18.70 3.76
N ASP A 191 20.57 -18.26 4.86
CA ASP A 191 19.18 -17.81 4.86
C ASP A 191 19.00 -16.54 4.01
N ILE A 192 19.92 -15.57 4.12
CA ILE A 192 19.89 -14.35 3.30
C ILE A 192 20.08 -14.70 1.80
N ASP A 193 21.02 -15.57 1.47
CA ASP A 193 21.25 -16.00 0.09
C ASP A 193 20.03 -16.72 -0.49
N ASN A 194 19.37 -17.56 0.31
CA ASN A 194 18.12 -18.21 -0.09
C ASN A 194 17.00 -17.17 -0.33
N LYS A 195 16.87 -16.15 0.52
CA LYS A 195 15.89 -15.06 0.33
C LYS A 195 16.19 -14.23 -0.91
N LEU A 196 17.46 -13.96 -1.22
CA LEU A 196 17.88 -13.26 -2.43
C LEU A 196 17.59 -14.10 -3.69
N ALA A 197 17.84 -15.41 -3.65
CA ALA A 197 17.52 -16.32 -4.74
C ALA A 197 16.01 -16.42 -5.00
N HIS A 198 15.17 -16.31 -3.97
CA HIS A 198 13.72 -16.39 -4.02
C HIS A 198 13.06 -15.05 -3.64
N LEU A 199 13.59 -13.95 -4.19
CA LEU A 199 13.20 -12.58 -3.80
C LEU A 199 11.71 -12.29 -4.00
N VAL A 200 11.07 -12.86 -5.03
CA VAL A 200 9.62 -12.67 -5.28
C VAL A 200 8.81 -13.30 -4.15
N GLU A 201 9.11 -14.54 -3.77
CA GLU A 201 8.44 -15.23 -2.67
C GLU A 201 8.66 -14.52 -1.34
N HIS A 202 9.88 -14.04 -1.10
CA HIS A 202 10.19 -13.23 0.08
C HIS A 202 9.35 -11.94 0.12
N THR A 203 9.20 -11.25 -1.02
CA THR A 203 8.38 -10.04 -1.14
C THR A 203 6.90 -10.35 -0.88
N ILE A 204 6.37 -11.47 -1.41
CA ILE A 204 4.99 -11.90 -1.16
C ILE A 204 4.77 -12.15 0.34
N LYS A 205 5.64 -12.90 0.99
CA LYS A 205 5.58 -13.16 2.44
C LYS A 205 5.62 -11.87 3.27
N TRP A 206 6.39 -10.89 2.83
CA TRP A 206 6.44 -9.58 3.48
C TRP A 206 5.08 -8.86 3.40
N PHE A 207 4.42 -8.83 2.22
CA PHE A 207 3.08 -8.27 2.06
C PHE A 207 2.01 -9.05 2.83
N GLU A 208 2.10 -10.38 2.88
CA GLU A 208 1.22 -11.22 3.71
C GLU A 208 1.36 -10.89 5.19
N GLY A 209 2.59 -10.65 5.65
CA GLY A 209 2.88 -10.18 7.00
C GLY A 209 2.23 -8.82 7.30
N LEU A 210 2.30 -7.86 6.37
CA LEU A 210 1.61 -6.57 6.48
C LEU A 210 0.08 -6.76 6.54
N LYS A 211 -0.47 -7.60 5.66
CA LYS A 211 -1.91 -7.90 5.65
C LYS A 211 -2.36 -8.51 6.97
N LYS A 212 -1.58 -9.44 7.54
CA LYS A 212 -1.89 -10.06 8.84
C LYS A 212 -1.85 -9.04 9.97
N LYS A 213 -0.87 -8.12 9.95
CA LYS A 213 -0.67 -7.12 11.02
C LYS A 213 -1.69 -5.99 10.97
N TYR A 214 -2.01 -5.49 9.77
CA TYR A 214 -2.80 -4.25 9.60
C TYR A 214 -4.13 -4.46 8.89
N GLY A 215 -4.38 -5.61 8.25
CA GLY A 215 -5.57 -5.85 7.43
C GLY A 215 -6.91 -5.66 8.16
N HIS A 216 -6.94 -5.92 9.48
CA HIS A 216 -8.12 -5.70 10.30
C HIS A 216 -8.52 -4.22 10.42
N GLN A 217 -7.57 -3.29 10.27
CA GLN A 217 -7.80 -1.84 10.30
C GLN A 217 -8.40 -1.32 8.99
N PHE A 218 -8.22 -2.06 7.89
CA PHE A 218 -8.63 -1.70 6.54
C PHE A 218 -9.55 -2.76 5.91
N PRO A 219 -10.73 -3.03 6.49
CA PRO A 219 -11.67 -3.98 5.91
C PRO A 219 -12.15 -3.44 4.55
N ARG A 220 -12.25 -4.34 3.56
CA ARG A 220 -12.77 -3.97 2.26
C ARG A 220 -14.27 -3.68 2.37
N ARG A 221 -14.66 -2.44 2.10
CA ARG A 221 -16.07 -1.99 2.09
C ARG A 221 -16.63 -1.84 0.68
N THR A 222 -15.76 -1.82 -0.33
CA THR A 222 -16.15 -1.64 -1.73
C THR A 222 -16.75 -2.93 -2.28
N ILE A 223 -17.96 -2.82 -2.84
CA ILE A 223 -18.61 -3.88 -3.61
C ILE A 223 -18.39 -3.54 -5.08
N ILE A 224 -17.81 -4.49 -5.85
CA ILE A 224 -17.67 -4.34 -7.30
C ILE A 224 -18.98 -4.82 -7.91
N ARG A 225 -19.68 -3.91 -8.58
CA ARG A 225 -20.88 -4.19 -9.37
C ARG A 225 -20.70 -3.58 -10.76
N ASP A 226 -21.29 -4.25 -11.77
CA ASP A 226 -21.63 -3.56 -12.99
C ASP A 226 -22.84 -2.69 -12.63
N PHE A 227 -22.70 -1.38 -12.76
CA PHE A 227 -23.84 -0.47 -12.56
C PHE A 227 -24.76 -0.68 -13.76
N ASP A 228 -25.95 -1.24 -13.51
CA ASP A 228 -27.06 -1.08 -14.44
C ASP A 228 -27.27 0.41 -14.61
N THR A 229 -27.22 0.87 -15.86
CA THR A 229 -27.43 2.29 -16.15
C THR A 229 -28.86 2.63 -15.72
N ILE A 230 -29.00 3.31 -14.59
CA ILE A 230 -30.31 3.79 -14.13
C ILE A 230 -30.76 4.85 -15.14
N VAL A 231 -31.72 4.49 -15.97
CA VAL A 231 -32.30 5.41 -16.94
C VAL A 231 -33.28 6.28 -16.16
N ALA A 232 -32.93 7.54 -15.96
CA ALA A 232 -33.73 8.49 -15.18
C ALA A 232 -35.22 8.54 -15.61
N SER A 233 -35.51 8.40 -16.91
CA SER A 233 -36.88 8.36 -17.43
C SER A 233 -37.68 7.13 -16.97
N LYS A 234 -37.05 6.01 -16.63
CA LYS A 234 -37.76 4.82 -16.11
C LYS A 234 -38.08 4.91 -14.63
N VAL A 235 -37.37 5.74 -13.91
CA VAL A 235 -37.48 5.91 -12.46
C VAL A 235 -38.30 7.18 -12.13
N ALA A 236 -38.39 8.11 -13.07
CA ALA A 236 -39.14 9.35 -12.92
C ALA A 236 -40.62 9.10 -12.64
N GLU A 237 -41.15 9.81 -11.67
CA GLU A 237 -42.57 9.82 -11.38
C GLU A 237 -43.32 10.68 -12.41
N ALA A 238 -44.46 10.17 -12.92
CA ALA A 238 -45.34 10.91 -13.82
C ALA A 238 -46.14 11.95 -13.04
N ASN A 239 -45.50 13.04 -12.64
CA ASN A 239 -46.04 14.11 -11.75
C ASN A 239 -46.64 15.29 -12.49
N GLU A 240 -46.51 15.34 -13.82
CA GLU A 240 -47.08 16.35 -14.69
C GLU A 240 -48.26 15.81 -15.48
N LYS A 241 -49.19 16.67 -15.86
CA LYS A 241 -50.34 16.32 -16.71
C LYS A 241 -50.21 16.98 -18.06
N LEU A 242 -50.23 16.15 -19.12
CA LEU A 242 -50.13 16.61 -20.48
C LEU A 242 -51.54 16.91 -21.03
N TYR A 243 -51.68 18.04 -21.65
CA TYR A 243 -52.90 18.51 -22.31
C TYR A 243 -52.67 18.85 -23.78
N ILE A 244 -53.71 18.75 -24.59
CA ILE A 244 -53.68 19.09 -26.02
C ILE A 244 -54.83 20.00 -26.38
N ASN A 245 -54.51 21.06 -27.14
CA ASN A 245 -55.50 21.87 -27.84
C ASN A 245 -55.41 21.52 -29.33
N ARG A 246 -56.38 20.73 -29.81
CA ARG A 246 -56.36 20.27 -31.19
C ARG A 246 -56.79 21.37 -32.18
N ALA A 247 -57.54 22.36 -31.73
CA ALA A 247 -57.99 23.45 -32.56
C ALA A 247 -56.85 24.41 -32.94
N ASP A 248 -56.03 24.76 -31.98
CA ASP A 248 -54.90 25.65 -32.15
C ASP A 248 -53.56 24.97 -32.36
N GLY A 249 -53.55 23.63 -32.24
CA GLY A 249 -52.34 22.82 -32.47
C GLY A 249 -51.27 22.90 -31.38
N PHE A 250 -51.68 23.17 -30.14
CA PHE A 250 -50.76 23.25 -28.98
C PHE A 250 -50.83 21.97 -28.13
N ILE A 251 -49.68 21.58 -27.57
CA ILE A 251 -49.56 20.53 -26.56
C ILE A 251 -48.62 20.98 -25.46
N GLY A 252 -48.93 20.65 -24.20
CA GLY A 252 -48.08 21.00 -23.07
C GLY A 252 -48.74 20.79 -21.70
N THR A 253 -47.97 20.99 -20.63
CA THR A 253 -48.44 20.80 -19.26
C THR A 253 -49.18 22.03 -18.69
N ALA A 254 -49.04 23.19 -19.31
CA ALA A 254 -49.66 24.43 -18.87
C ALA A 254 -51.11 24.62 -19.37
N LEU A 255 -51.60 23.81 -20.28
CA LEU A 255 -52.90 23.93 -20.97
C LEU A 255 -54.06 23.31 -20.15
N LYS A 256 -54.23 23.68 -18.86
CA LYS A 256 -55.14 23.03 -17.90
C LYS A 256 -56.64 23.09 -18.26
N LYS A 257 -57.04 23.88 -19.25
CA LYS A 257 -58.45 24.01 -19.72
C LYS A 257 -58.73 23.13 -20.96
N ASP A 258 -57.70 22.53 -21.54
CA ASP A 258 -57.80 21.77 -22.78
C ASP A 258 -57.94 20.25 -22.49
N GLU A 259 -57.95 19.43 -23.56
CA GLU A 259 -58.14 18.01 -23.47
C GLU A 259 -56.96 17.34 -22.75
N PHE A 260 -57.20 16.58 -21.65
CA PHE A 260 -56.18 15.82 -20.93
C PHE A 260 -55.75 14.59 -21.79
N VAL A 261 -54.45 14.40 -21.93
CA VAL A 261 -53.89 13.27 -22.70
C VAL A 261 -53.37 12.16 -21.80
N CYS A 262 -52.41 12.47 -20.94
CA CYS A 262 -51.81 11.50 -20.02
C CYS A 262 -51.04 12.21 -18.88
N ASN A 263 -50.63 11.43 -17.89
CA ASN A 263 -49.61 11.87 -16.94
C ASN A 263 -48.22 11.57 -17.55
N CYS A 264 -47.27 12.49 -17.36
CA CYS A 264 -45.91 12.41 -17.82
C CYS A 264 -44.95 12.96 -16.76
N SER A 265 -43.68 12.72 -16.95
CA SER A 265 -42.62 13.37 -16.21
C SER A 265 -42.07 14.57 -16.98
N ASP A 266 -41.40 15.48 -16.28
CA ASP A 266 -40.71 16.64 -16.86
C ASP A 266 -39.48 16.24 -17.74
N ILE A 267 -39.09 14.96 -17.72
CA ILE A 267 -37.99 14.40 -18.52
C ILE A 267 -38.44 13.43 -19.59
N ASP A 268 -39.77 13.28 -19.77
CA ASP A 268 -40.31 12.42 -20.84
C ASP A 268 -40.25 13.13 -22.21
N ASP A 269 -39.84 12.38 -23.24
CA ASP A 269 -39.88 12.85 -24.62
C ASP A 269 -41.32 12.66 -25.18
N ILE A 270 -41.91 13.72 -25.69
CA ILE A 270 -43.24 13.69 -26.30
C ILE A 270 -43.08 13.65 -27.82
N ILE A 271 -43.47 12.52 -28.42
CA ILE A 271 -43.43 12.35 -29.86
C ILE A 271 -44.81 12.59 -30.47
N ILE A 272 -44.89 13.59 -31.35
CA ILE A 272 -46.13 13.93 -32.04
C ILE A 272 -46.06 13.41 -33.49
N PHE A 273 -46.98 12.52 -33.83
CA PHE A 273 -47.13 12.06 -35.20
C PHE A 273 -48.04 13.02 -35.94
N TYR A 274 -47.55 13.63 -37.03
CA TYR A 274 -48.27 14.49 -37.91
C TYR A 274 -48.69 13.72 -39.19
N LYS A 275 -49.95 13.86 -39.61
CA LYS A 275 -50.46 13.30 -40.84
C LYS A 275 -50.35 14.28 -41.98
#